data_fb9afef82676f126aacf0d0ae1a227eb
#
_entry.id   fb9afef82676f126aacf0d0ae1a227eb
#
_cell.length_a   1.000
_cell.length_b   1.000
_cell.length_c   1.000
_cell.angle_alpha   90.00
_cell.angle_beta   90.00
_cell.angle_gamma   90.00
#
_symmetry.space_group_name_H-M   'P 1'
#
loop_
_entity.id
_entity.type
_entity.pdbx_description
1 polymer ?
#
loop_
_entity_poly.entity_id
_entity_poly.type
_entity_poly.pdbx_seq_one_letter_code
_entity_poly.pdbx_strand_id
1 'polypeptide(L)'
;KIPIYYDGNHAYNESKFFTMPNEKMDLKEYLNEIYADGGGDDPESGLEALAMAMKSDFVQKGEKKRHIIILFTDAAAHPFEDYDKLTAEAARKGYKPTIYPENMPKDIYELYNVWEGNTEDFSKEVTTLDKTGRRLVLFAPNEYPWADMGIDLSSTIRYDLSAIKSVDDIAEVMEFLYHAI
;
A
#
# COMPACT_ATOMS: atom_id res chain seq x y z
N LYS A 1 5.84 -12.99 -15.60
CA LYS A 1 5.08 -11.98 -14.86
C LYS A 1 3.64 -12.45 -14.72
N ILE A 2 3.16 -12.64 -13.50
CA ILE A 2 1.76 -12.98 -13.19
C ILE A 2 1.13 -11.72 -12.59
N PRO A 3 0.27 -11.02 -13.33
CA PRO A 3 -0.40 -9.85 -12.79
C PRO A 3 -1.35 -10.23 -11.65
N ILE A 4 -1.57 -9.30 -10.72
CA ILE A 4 -2.43 -9.45 -9.54
C ILE A 4 -3.80 -10.09 -9.84
N TYR A 5 -4.38 -9.84 -10.99
CA TYR A 5 -5.69 -10.39 -11.35
C TYR A 5 -5.70 -11.89 -11.67
N TYR A 6 -4.55 -12.55 -11.78
CA TYR A 6 -4.47 -14.00 -11.93
C TYR A 6 -4.63 -14.76 -10.61
N ASP A 7 -4.39 -14.10 -9.49
CA ASP A 7 -4.49 -14.69 -8.16
C ASP A 7 -5.93 -14.88 -7.68
N GLY A 8 -6.89 -14.41 -8.47
CA GLY A 8 -8.30 -14.58 -8.17
C GLY A 8 -8.73 -13.81 -6.93
N ASN A 9 -9.59 -14.41 -6.10
CA ASN A 9 -10.12 -13.76 -4.90
C ASN A 9 -9.10 -13.62 -3.76
N HIS A 10 -7.90 -14.15 -3.92
CA HIS A 10 -6.83 -14.11 -2.90
C HIS A 10 -5.82 -12.97 -3.13
N ALA A 11 -5.91 -12.28 -4.26
CA ALA A 11 -4.96 -11.23 -4.63
C ALA A 11 -5.02 -10.00 -3.71
N TYR A 12 -6.14 -9.77 -3.06
CA TYR A 12 -6.37 -8.63 -2.19
C TYR A 12 -7.31 -8.96 -1.05
N ASN A 13 -6.95 -8.56 0.15
CA ASN A 13 -7.79 -8.66 1.34
C ASN A 13 -7.75 -7.33 2.10
N GLU A 14 -8.90 -6.84 2.50
CA GLU A 14 -9.07 -5.58 3.22
C GLU A 14 -9.95 -5.77 4.45
N SER A 15 -9.53 -5.19 5.57
CA SER A 15 -10.36 -5.08 6.77
C SER A 15 -11.00 -3.71 6.88
N LYS A 16 -12.01 -3.58 7.73
CA LYS A 16 -12.44 -2.28 8.26
C LYS A 16 -11.32 -1.62 9.10
N PHE A 17 -11.42 -0.34 9.35
CA PHE A 17 -10.66 0.29 10.43
C PHE A 17 -11.13 -0.20 11.80
N PHE A 18 -10.20 -0.53 12.68
CA PHE A 18 -10.47 -0.94 14.05
C PHE A 18 -10.25 0.21 15.03
N THR A 19 -11.20 0.42 15.93
CA THR A 19 -11.11 1.47 16.95
C THR A 19 -10.39 0.95 18.19
N MET A 20 -9.20 1.47 18.45
CA MET A 20 -8.42 1.09 19.64
C MET A 20 -8.80 1.90 20.88
N PRO A 21 -8.75 1.30 22.06
CA PRO A 21 -8.42 -0.10 22.38
C PRO A 21 -9.61 -1.07 22.27
N ASN A 22 -10.81 -0.58 21.95
CA ASN A 22 -12.07 -1.33 22.06
C ASN A 22 -12.13 -2.56 21.14
N GLU A 23 -11.62 -2.43 19.90
CA GLU A 23 -11.63 -3.49 18.89
C GLU A 23 -10.27 -4.20 18.76
N LYS A 24 -9.44 -4.17 19.82
CA LYS A 24 -8.13 -4.83 19.80
C LYS A 24 -8.21 -6.33 19.54
N MET A 25 -9.23 -6.97 20.08
CA MET A 25 -9.40 -8.43 19.91
C MET A 25 -9.83 -8.77 18.49
N ASP A 26 -10.72 -7.97 17.91
CA ASP A 26 -11.20 -8.14 16.53
C ASP A 26 -10.03 -7.98 15.54
N LEU A 27 -9.17 -6.98 15.75
CA LEU A 27 -7.95 -6.83 14.95
C LEU A 27 -7.03 -8.05 15.07
N LYS A 28 -6.84 -8.56 16.31
CA LYS A 28 -6.00 -9.74 16.53
C LYS A 28 -6.58 -10.98 15.83
N GLU A 29 -7.88 -11.15 15.87
CA GLU A 29 -8.58 -12.25 15.22
C GLU A 29 -8.41 -12.17 13.69
N TYR A 30 -8.67 -10.99 13.12
CA TYR A 30 -8.43 -10.73 11.70
C TYR A 30 -6.98 -11.04 11.27
N LEU A 31 -5.99 -10.56 12.04
CA LEU A 31 -4.57 -10.81 11.72
C LEU A 31 -4.19 -12.30 11.79
N ASN A 32 -4.84 -13.08 12.66
CA ASN A 32 -4.60 -14.52 12.75
C ASN A 32 -5.22 -15.32 11.58
N GLU A 33 -6.19 -14.73 10.88
CA GLU A 33 -6.80 -15.34 9.69
C GLU A 33 -6.00 -15.07 8.41
N ILE A 34 -5.11 -14.07 8.45
CA ILE A 34 -4.22 -13.77 7.32
C ILE A 34 -3.13 -14.84 7.28
N TYR A 35 -3.00 -15.50 6.17
CA TYR A 35 -1.89 -16.41 5.90
C TYR A 35 -1.19 -16.00 4.60
N ALA A 36 0.12 -16.17 4.60
CA ALA A 36 0.92 -15.95 3.40
C ALA A 36 0.71 -17.14 2.46
N ASP A 37 0.10 -16.90 1.33
CA ASP A 37 -0.09 -17.87 0.25
C ASP A 37 0.11 -17.13 -1.07
N GLY A 38 0.95 -17.66 -1.91
CA GLY A 38 1.25 -17.03 -3.19
C GLY A 38 2.75 -16.98 -3.46
N GLY A 39 3.12 -16.12 -4.34
CA GLY A 39 4.48 -16.06 -4.87
C GLY A 39 4.50 -16.66 -6.27
N GLY A 40 4.00 -15.89 -7.21
CA GLY A 40 4.04 -16.28 -8.63
C GLY A 40 5.29 -15.78 -9.31
N ASP A 41 5.75 -14.63 -8.92
CA ASP A 41 6.91 -13.95 -9.48
C ASP A 41 7.45 -12.87 -8.51
N ASP A 42 8.61 -12.36 -8.83
CA ASP A 42 9.28 -11.23 -8.21
C ASP A 42 9.58 -10.24 -9.37
N PRO A 43 9.12 -9.00 -9.33
CA PRO A 43 8.57 -8.20 -8.23
C PRO A 43 7.07 -8.40 -7.93
N GLU A 44 6.58 -7.75 -6.86
CA GLU A 44 5.22 -7.88 -6.32
C GLU A 44 4.31 -6.68 -6.65
N SER A 45 3.00 -6.81 -6.36
CA SER A 45 1.98 -5.78 -6.64
C SER A 45 1.89 -4.70 -5.52
N GLY A 46 3.03 -4.30 -4.97
CA GLY A 46 3.08 -3.38 -3.84
C GLY A 46 2.62 -1.95 -4.16
N LEU A 47 2.77 -1.49 -5.40
CA LEU A 47 2.29 -0.15 -5.81
C LEU A 47 0.77 -0.08 -5.85
N GLU A 48 0.12 -1.12 -6.30
CA GLU A 48 -1.34 -1.24 -6.30
C GLU A 48 -1.87 -1.25 -4.86
N ALA A 49 -1.24 -2.01 -3.97
CA ALA A 49 -1.60 -2.05 -2.55
C ALA A 49 -1.45 -0.66 -1.91
N LEU A 50 -0.38 0.06 -2.19
CA LEU A 50 -0.17 1.43 -1.70
C LEU A 50 -1.23 2.39 -2.25
N ALA A 51 -1.55 2.31 -3.55
CA ALA A 51 -2.58 3.12 -4.17
C ALA A 51 -3.96 2.88 -3.53
N MET A 52 -4.30 1.63 -3.24
CA MET A 52 -5.53 1.28 -2.55
C MET A 52 -5.54 1.79 -1.11
N ALA A 53 -4.44 1.67 -0.38
CA ALA A 53 -4.30 2.22 0.96
C ALA A 53 -4.50 3.75 1.00
N MET A 54 -4.03 4.48 -0.02
CA MET A 54 -4.26 5.92 -0.13
C MET A 54 -5.73 6.30 -0.31
N LYS A 55 -6.56 5.37 -0.80
CA LYS A 55 -8.02 5.55 -0.99
C LYS A 55 -8.84 5.12 0.22
N SER A 56 -8.23 4.58 1.25
CA SER A 56 -8.95 4.16 2.45
C SER A 56 -9.75 5.31 3.07
N ASP A 57 -10.87 4.98 3.71
CA ASP A 57 -11.76 5.96 4.35
C ASP A 57 -11.17 6.45 5.69
N PHE A 58 -10.18 7.31 5.60
CA PHE A 58 -9.53 7.88 6.78
C PHE A 58 -10.45 8.80 7.57
N VAL A 59 -10.35 8.76 8.90
CA VAL A 59 -11.14 9.59 9.80
C VAL A 59 -10.89 11.07 9.55
N GLN A 60 -11.97 11.81 9.29
CA GLN A 60 -11.92 13.25 9.00
C GLN A 60 -12.16 14.13 10.23
N LYS A 61 -12.67 13.55 11.33
CA LYS A 61 -13.04 14.29 12.54
C LYS A 61 -11.85 14.46 13.47
N GLY A 62 -11.77 15.58 14.15
CA GLY A 62 -10.75 15.88 15.15
C GLY A 62 -9.88 17.08 14.76
N GLU A 63 -9.42 17.83 15.78
CA GLU A 63 -8.54 19.00 15.58
C GLU A 63 -7.11 18.59 15.24
N LYS A 64 -6.68 17.45 15.77
CA LYS A 64 -5.38 16.85 15.49
C LYS A 64 -5.61 15.43 14.99
N LYS A 65 -5.32 15.19 13.73
CA LYS A 65 -5.43 13.88 13.11
C LYS A 65 -4.16 13.57 12.33
N ARG A 66 -3.84 12.29 12.26
CA ARG A 66 -2.75 11.79 11.46
C ARG A 66 -3.21 10.57 10.68
N HIS A 67 -2.90 10.56 9.42
CA HIS A 67 -3.17 9.46 8.52
C HIS A 67 -1.84 8.79 8.22
N ILE A 68 -1.65 7.60 8.72
CA ILE A 68 -0.39 6.87 8.60
C ILE A 68 -0.63 5.63 7.76
N ILE A 69 0.16 5.48 6.71
CA ILE A 69 0.24 4.25 5.93
C ILE A 69 1.56 3.59 6.29
N ILE A 70 1.52 2.34 6.69
CA ILE A 70 2.70 1.53 6.95
C ILE A 70 2.67 0.38 5.96
N LEU A 71 3.68 0.31 5.12
CA LEU A 71 3.83 -0.73 4.10
C LEU A 71 5.00 -1.64 4.47
N PHE A 72 4.74 -2.95 4.46
CA PHE A 72 5.76 -3.98 4.59
C PHE A 72 5.83 -4.77 3.28
N THR A 73 7.01 -4.88 2.72
CA THR A 73 7.26 -5.69 1.53
C THR A 73 8.72 -6.13 1.51
N ASP A 74 8.99 -7.33 1.08
CA ASP A 74 10.34 -7.91 0.94
C ASP A 74 10.81 -7.94 -0.51
N ALA A 75 9.99 -7.45 -1.44
CA ALA A 75 10.27 -7.43 -2.87
C ALA A 75 10.15 -6.04 -3.49
N ALA A 76 10.77 -5.85 -4.64
CA ALA A 76 10.53 -4.72 -5.54
C ALA A 76 9.06 -4.71 -6.00
N ALA A 77 8.56 -3.59 -6.50
CA ALA A 77 7.22 -3.55 -7.04
C ALA A 77 7.20 -3.57 -8.57
N HIS A 78 6.17 -4.20 -9.12
CA HIS A 78 5.82 -4.02 -10.52
C HIS A 78 5.44 -2.56 -10.79
N PRO A 79 5.76 -2.02 -11.98
CA PRO A 79 5.16 -0.77 -12.41
C PRO A 79 3.66 -0.96 -12.62
N PHE A 80 2.90 0.13 -12.46
CA PHE A 80 1.47 0.11 -12.79
C PHE A 80 1.23 -0.38 -14.21
N GLU A 81 0.16 -1.13 -14.40
CA GLU A 81 -0.21 -1.71 -15.67
C GLU A 81 -1.46 -1.01 -16.24
N ASP A 82 -1.55 -0.98 -17.55
CA ASP A 82 -2.72 -0.50 -18.26
C ASP A 82 -3.86 -1.54 -18.15
N TYR A 83 -4.90 -1.20 -17.39
CA TYR A 83 -6.04 -2.07 -17.13
C TYR A 83 -6.70 -2.59 -18.42
N ASP A 84 -6.92 -1.71 -19.40
CA ASP A 84 -7.59 -2.10 -20.66
C ASP A 84 -6.73 -3.08 -21.45
N LYS A 85 -5.44 -2.84 -21.49
CA LYS A 85 -4.47 -3.72 -22.13
C LYS A 85 -4.40 -5.09 -21.47
N LEU A 86 -4.33 -5.11 -20.15
CA LEU A 86 -4.30 -6.35 -19.37
C LEU A 86 -5.58 -7.16 -19.54
N THR A 87 -6.72 -6.48 -19.50
CA THR A 87 -8.04 -7.10 -19.71
C THR A 87 -8.15 -7.72 -21.10
N ALA A 88 -7.73 -7.00 -22.13
CA ALA A 88 -7.73 -7.51 -23.50
C ALA A 88 -6.79 -8.71 -23.66
N GLU A 89 -5.62 -8.68 -23.04
CA GLU A 89 -4.66 -9.80 -23.08
C GLU A 89 -5.20 -11.03 -22.34
N ALA A 90 -5.79 -10.85 -21.15
CA ALA A 90 -6.40 -11.93 -20.38
C ALA A 90 -7.55 -12.59 -21.15
N ALA A 91 -8.44 -11.79 -21.75
CA ALA A 91 -9.53 -12.30 -22.60
C ALA A 91 -9.00 -13.12 -23.78
N ARG A 92 -7.92 -12.64 -24.42
CA ARG A 92 -7.27 -13.38 -25.52
C ARG A 92 -6.69 -14.72 -25.07
N LYS A 93 -6.22 -14.81 -23.83
CA LYS A 93 -5.67 -16.04 -23.23
C LYS A 93 -6.74 -16.92 -22.59
N GLY A 94 -8.00 -16.50 -22.54
CA GLY A 94 -9.11 -17.23 -21.92
C GLY A 94 -9.16 -17.15 -20.40
N TYR A 95 -8.46 -16.17 -19.79
CA TYR A 95 -8.53 -15.90 -18.37
C TYR A 95 -9.65 -14.92 -18.05
N LYS A 96 -10.23 -15.04 -16.86
CA LYS A 96 -11.13 -14.00 -16.33
C LYS A 96 -10.30 -12.92 -15.64
N PRO A 97 -10.24 -11.71 -16.16
CA PRO A 97 -9.60 -10.60 -15.45
C PRO A 97 -10.54 -10.19 -14.31
N THR A 98 -10.28 -10.63 -13.10
CA THR A 98 -11.26 -10.44 -12.05
C THR A 98 -10.88 -9.38 -11.04
N ILE A 99 -9.64 -8.92 -10.98
CA ILE A 99 -9.23 -8.25 -9.76
C ILE A 99 -8.24 -7.11 -9.93
N TYR A 100 -7.71 -6.82 -11.11
CA TYR A 100 -6.96 -5.57 -11.22
C TYR A 100 -7.92 -4.41 -10.94
N PRO A 101 -7.73 -3.63 -9.86
CA PRO A 101 -8.71 -2.64 -9.47
C PRO A 101 -8.89 -1.58 -10.55
N GLU A 102 -10.14 -1.20 -10.79
CA GLU A 102 -10.42 -0.04 -11.61
C GLU A 102 -9.80 1.20 -10.97
N ASN A 103 -9.44 2.18 -11.78
CA ASN A 103 -8.98 3.47 -11.29
C ASN A 103 -7.64 3.43 -10.53
N MET A 104 -6.72 2.61 -10.96
CA MET A 104 -5.33 2.67 -10.51
C MET A 104 -4.59 3.86 -11.16
N PRO A 105 -3.54 4.38 -10.51
CA PRO A 105 -2.64 5.33 -11.15
C PRO A 105 -2.10 4.75 -12.46
N LYS A 106 -1.93 5.60 -13.46
CA LYS A 106 -1.35 5.20 -14.75
C LYS A 106 0.14 4.91 -14.64
N ASP A 107 0.78 5.61 -13.72
CA ASP A 107 2.20 5.49 -13.45
C ASP A 107 2.53 5.95 -12.02
N ILE A 108 3.79 5.82 -11.66
CA ILE A 108 4.27 6.20 -10.33
C ILE A 108 4.19 7.71 -10.09
N TYR A 109 4.25 8.54 -11.11
CA TYR A 109 4.17 9.99 -10.97
C TYR A 109 2.75 10.43 -10.64
N GLU A 110 1.74 9.76 -11.17
CA GLU A 110 0.35 10.01 -10.77
C GLU A 110 0.14 9.62 -9.30
N LEU A 111 0.70 8.50 -8.83
CA LEU A 111 0.70 8.13 -7.42
C LEU A 111 1.38 9.21 -6.55
N TYR A 112 2.53 9.71 -6.96
CA TYR A 112 3.25 10.77 -6.26
C TYR A 112 2.43 12.05 -6.19
N ASN A 113 1.79 12.43 -7.28
CA ASN A 113 0.91 13.60 -7.32
C ASN A 113 -0.26 13.45 -6.35
N VAL A 114 -0.87 12.27 -6.26
CA VAL A 114 -1.92 12.01 -5.27
C VAL A 114 -1.37 12.15 -3.86
N TRP A 115 -0.24 11.56 -3.58
CA TRP A 115 0.40 11.68 -2.27
C TRP A 115 0.69 13.14 -1.93
N GLU A 116 1.28 13.90 -2.83
CA GLU A 116 1.57 15.31 -2.62
C GLU A 116 0.31 16.21 -2.64
N GLY A 117 -0.81 15.66 -3.02
CA GLY A 117 -2.07 16.38 -3.11
C GLY A 117 -2.11 17.39 -4.25
N ASN A 118 -1.33 17.15 -5.29
CA ASN A 118 -1.20 17.99 -6.47
C ASN A 118 -2.10 17.55 -7.61
N THR A 119 -2.72 16.37 -7.51
CA THR A 119 -3.50 15.86 -8.60
C THR A 119 -4.98 15.99 -8.37
N GLU A 120 -5.63 16.10 -9.49
CA GLU A 120 -7.07 16.10 -9.61
C GLU A 120 -7.60 14.75 -10.14
N ASP A 121 -6.74 13.82 -10.53
CA ASP A 121 -7.19 12.70 -11.36
C ASP A 121 -6.64 11.31 -11.03
N PHE A 122 -6.57 10.99 -9.78
CA PHE A 122 -6.58 9.58 -9.42
C PHE A 122 -8.03 9.10 -9.44
N SER A 123 -8.58 9.01 -10.69
CA SER A 123 -9.97 8.66 -11.01
C SER A 123 -11.06 9.48 -10.29
N LYS A 124 -10.78 10.75 -9.99
CA LYS A 124 -11.76 11.70 -9.43
C LYS A 124 -12.38 11.31 -8.08
N GLU A 125 -11.92 10.24 -7.47
CA GLU A 125 -12.24 9.96 -6.08
C GLU A 125 -11.33 10.81 -5.21
N VAL A 126 -11.93 11.72 -4.49
CA VAL A 126 -11.22 12.54 -3.51
C VAL A 126 -10.69 11.61 -2.43
N THR A 127 -9.38 11.46 -2.38
CA THR A 127 -8.78 10.76 -1.24
C THR A 127 -9.12 11.51 0.05
N THR A 128 -9.50 10.78 1.08
CA THR A 128 -9.74 11.34 2.42
C THR A 128 -8.44 11.61 3.18
N LEU A 129 -7.30 11.31 2.58
CA LEU A 129 -5.97 11.44 3.15
C LEU A 129 -5.66 12.92 3.45
N ASP A 130 -5.33 13.24 4.70
CA ASP A 130 -5.00 14.61 5.12
C ASP A 130 -3.63 15.04 4.60
N LYS A 131 -3.60 16.13 3.85
CA LYS A 131 -2.35 16.63 3.23
C LYS A 131 -1.27 17.04 4.23
N THR A 132 -1.66 17.47 5.42
CA THR A 132 -0.71 17.98 6.42
C THR A 132 -0.36 16.95 7.48
N GLY A 133 -1.27 16.03 7.75
CA GLY A 133 -1.16 15.01 8.79
C GLY A 133 -0.74 13.62 8.28
N ARG A 134 -0.50 13.46 6.97
CA ARG A 134 -0.11 12.14 6.41
C ARG A 134 1.32 11.76 6.74
N ARG A 135 1.55 10.47 6.87
CA ARG A 135 2.88 9.85 6.98
C ARG A 135 2.87 8.53 6.20
N LEU A 136 3.93 8.29 5.45
CA LEU A 136 4.20 7.01 4.82
C LEU A 136 5.44 6.39 5.47
N VAL A 137 5.31 5.18 5.93
CA VAL A 137 6.41 4.41 6.50
C VAL A 137 6.59 3.15 5.67
N LEU A 138 7.75 3.03 5.06
CA LEU A 138 8.08 1.91 4.19
C LEU A 138 9.09 0.99 4.89
N PHE A 139 8.70 -0.25 5.11
CA PHE A 139 9.60 -1.35 5.42
C PHE A 139 9.79 -2.14 4.13
N ALA A 140 10.83 -1.80 3.39
CA ALA A 140 11.00 -2.26 2.03
C ALA A 140 12.49 -2.42 1.68
N PRO A 141 12.84 -3.26 0.71
CA PRO A 141 14.22 -3.40 0.24
C PRO A 141 14.74 -2.10 -0.38
N ASN A 142 16.06 -2.01 -0.50
CA ASN A 142 16.70 -0.86 -1.13
C ASN A 142 16.69 -0.97 -2.66
N GLU A 143 15.49 -1.10 -3.21
CA GLU A 143 15.23 -1.33 -4.63
C GLU A 143 14.11 -0.40 -5.12
N TYR A 144 14.02 -0.27 -6.45
CA TYR A 144 12.93 0.46 -7.10
C TYR A 144 11.58 -0.24 -6.82
N PRO A 145 10.50 0.50 -6.54
CA PRO A 145 10.39 1.97 -6.42
C PRO A 145 10.65 2.51 -5.00
N TRP A 146 10.86 1.65 -4.02
CA TRP A 146 10.85 1.99 -2.60
C TRP A 146 12.00 2.91 -2.20
N ALA A 147 13.19 2.69 -2.80
CA ALA A 147 14.34 3.54 -2.55
C ALA A 147 14.07 4.99 -2.99
N ASP A 148 13.50 5.16 -4.18
CA ASP A 148 13.18 6.47 -4.74
C ASP A 148 12.04 7.15 -3.96
N MET A 149 11.00 6.40 -3.60
CA MET A 149 9.89 6.91 -2.77
C MET A 149 10.38 7.48 -1.43
N GLY A 150 11.34 6.84 -0.79
CA GLY A 150 11.90 7.31 0.48
C GLY A 150 12.62 8.66 0.36
N ILE A 151 13.03 9.03 -0.85
CA ILE A 151 13.73 10.29 -1.16
C ILE A 151 12.76 11.34 -1.72
N ASP A 152 11.91 10.92 -2.65
CA ASP A 152 11.13 11.84 -3.49
C ASP A 152 9.80 12.25 -2.85
N LEU A 153 9.22 11.40 -1.97
CA LEU A 153 7.93 11.71 -1.36
C LEU A 153 8.07 12.43 -0.02
N SER A 154 7.38 13.54 0.12
CA SER A 154 7.29 14.26 1.38
C SER A 154 6.65 13.39 2.48
N SER A 155 7.03 13.62 3.72
CA SER A 155 6.48 12.90 4.88
C SER A 155 6.61 11.37 4.79
N THR A 156 7.65 10.89 4.10
CA THR A 156 7.95 9.47 3.93
C THR A 156 9.22 9.09 4.67
N ILE A 157 9.19 7.96 5.35
CA ILE A 157 10.34 7.36 6.02
C ILE A 157 10.48 5.93 5.51
N ARG A 158 11.69 5.55 5.08
CA ARG A 158 11.97 4.18 4.65
C ARG A 158 12.97 3.52 5.58
N TYR A 159 12.66 2.30 5.94
CA TYR A 159 13.56 1.37 6.62
C TYR A 159 13.89 0.22 5.69
N ASP A 160 15.18 -0.08 5.57
CA ASP A 160 15.62 -1.23 4.82
C ASP A 160 15.32 -2.51 5.62
N LEU A 161 14.48 -3.39 5.10
CA LEU A 161 14.13 -4.65 5.74
C LEU A 161 15.36 -5.54 6.00
N SER A 162 16.39 -5.45 5.16
CA SER A 162 17.62 -6.22 5.36
C SER A 162 18.39 -5.81 6.63
N ALA A 163 18.13 -4.61 7.14
CA ALA A 163 18.71 -4.11 8.39
C ALA A 163 17.94 -4.58 9.63
N ILE A 164 16.70 -5.01 9.48
CA ILE A 164 15.85 -5.52 10.57
C ILE A 164 16.18 -7.00 10.79
N LYS A 165 16.84 -7.31 11.87
CA LYS A 165 17.32 -8.68 12.17
C LYS A 165 16.61 -9.33 13.35
N SER A 166 15.85 -8.53 14.12
CA SER A 166 15.21 -8.98 15.36
C SER A 166 13.88 -8.27 15.59
N VAL A 167 13.09 -8.82 16.50
CA VAL A 167 11.86 -8.17 17.00
C VAL A 167 12.20 -6.86 17.73
N ASP A 168 13.37 -6.79 18.36
CA ASP A 168 13.81 -5.59 19.08
C ASP A 168 14.08 -4.43 18.12
N ASP A 169 14.62 -4.70 16.93
CA ASP A 169 14.79 -3.67 15.88
C ASP A 169 13.44 -3.10 15.44
N ILE A 170 12.42 -3.95 15.31
CA ILE A 170 11.05 -3.52 14.99
C ILE A 170 10.49 -2.66 16.14
N ALA A 171 10.73 -3.08 17.38
CA ALA A 171 10.27 -2.33 18.56
C ALA A 171 10.90 -0.94 18.63
N GLU A 172 12.20 -0.81 18.35
CA GLU A 172 12.89 0.50 18.29
C GLU A 172 12.29 1.41 17.22
N VAL A 173 12.02 0.87 16.04
CA VAL A 173 11.37 1.62 14.95
C VAL A 173 9.97 2.06 15.36
N MET A 174 9.19 1.18 15.97
CA MET A 174 7.83 1.50 16.43
C MET A 174 7.85 2.56 17.54
N GLU A 175 8.83 2.52 18.47
CA GLU A 175 9.02 3.54 19.47
C GLU A 175 9.39 4.89 18.85
N PHE A 176 10.30 4.89 17.87
CA PHE A 176 10.64 6.09 17.12
C PHE A 176 9.41 6.67 16.42
N LEU A 177 8.62 5.85 15.76
CA LEU A 177 7.39 6.28 15.11
C LEU A 177 6.39 6.86 16.12
N TYR A 178 6.24 6.23 17.27
CA TYR A 178 5.36 6.72 18.34
C TYR A 178 5.75 8.14 18.80
N HIS A 179 7.03 8.45 18.86
CA HIS A 179 7.53 9.78 19.24
C HIS A 179 7.57 10.78 18.07
N ALA A 180 7.71 10.31 16.83
CA ALA A 180 7.72 11.14 15.62
C ALA A 180 6.33 11.50 15.09
N ILE A 181 5.31 10.83 15.60
CA ILE A 181 3.90 11.02 15.29
C ILE A 181 3.23 11.89 16.35
#